data_87ad68a7039382bdd2c3bb518a5a4dba
#
_entry.id   87ad68a7039382bdd2c3bb518a5a4dba
#
_cell.length_a   1.000
_cell.length_b   1.000
_cell.length_c   1.000
_cell.angle_alpha   90.00
_cell.angle_beta   90.00
_cell.angle_gamma   90.00
#
_symmetry.space_group_name_H-M   'P 1'
#
loop_
_entity.id
_entity.type
_entity.pdbx_description
1 polymer ?
#
loop_
_entity_poly.entity_id
_entity_poly.type
_entity_poly.pdbx_seq_one_letter_code
_entity_poly.pdbx_strand_id
1 'polypeptide(L)'
;MVVDKESYEVTDPTVQSQIIKLKNSGADTFFNITTPKFAAQAIRAAYDTGWKPLQFLNNVSTSVGSVLTPAGLDKSKGVITTAYLKDATDSQWDNDADMKAWNAWMDKYNPGADKANGFYIYGYAAAYTMTQVLKRAGDNLTRKHVMYVASHLNHLKVPLLLPGVDVDTSPTDFAPIQCEQLQRFDGQTWKIFGKVVCPK
;
A
#
# COMPACT_ATOMS: atom_id res chain seq x y z
N MET A 1 -2.27 22.96 10.53
CA MET A 1 -1.83 22.80 11.94
C MET A 1 -2.33 21.45 12.44
N VAL A 2 -1.50 20.66 13.15
CA VAL A 2 -1.97 19.45 13.82
C VAL A 2 -2.70 19.88 15.07
N VAL A 3 -4.00 19.54 15.18
CA VAL A 3 -4.86 19.96 16.30
C VAL A 3 -4.95 18.90 17.38
N ASP A 4 -4.78 17.61 17.03
CA ASP A 4 -4.79 16.49 17.97
C ASP A 4 -4.01 15.30 17.42
N LYS A 5 -3.52 14.42 18.31
CA LYS A 5 -2.83 13.17 17.98
C LYS A 5 -3.26 12.10 18.96
N GLU A 6 -3.70 10.96 18.44
CA GLU A 6 -4.03 9.80 19.24
C GLU A 6 -3.18 8.61 18.83
N SER A 7 -2.71 7.87 19.82
CA SER A 7 -1.95 6.62 19.61
C SER A 7 -2.78 5.40 20.00
N TYR A 8 -2.35 4.25 19.52
CA TYR A 8 -2.93 2.95 19.86
C TYR A 8 -1.79 1.92 19.97
N GLU A 9 -2.05 0.84 20.67
CA GLU A 9 -1.18 -0.33 20.72
C GLU A 9 -1.76 -1.45 19.86
N VAL A 10 -0.91 -2.27 19.24
CA VAL A 10 -1.36 -3.41 18.41
C VAL A 10 -2.14 -4.46 19.19
N THR A 11 -2.05 -4.43 20.50
CA THR A 11 -2.80 -5.27 21.44
C THR A 11 -4.17 -4.69 21.81
N ASP A 12 -4.46 -3.44 21.43
CA ASP A 12 -5.75 -2.83 21.72
C ASP A 12 -6.90 -3.59 21.03
N PRO A 13 -8.06 -3.72 21.66
CA PRO A 13 -9.21 -4.35 21.05
C PRO A 13 -9.80 -3.48 19.93
N THR A 14 -9.75 -2.15 20.07
CA THR A 14 -10.38 -1.18 19.17
C THR A 14 -9.71 0.19 19.28
N VAL A 15 -9.90 1.03 18.24
CA VAL A 15 -9.48 2.44 18.20
C VAL A 15 -10.66 3.42 18.25
N GLN A 16 -11.83 2.95 18.69
CA GLN A 16 -13.05 3.77 18.67
C GLN A 16 -12.93 5.00 19.57
N SER A 17 -12.33 4.88 20.75
CA SER A 17 -12.11 6.00 21.67
C SER A 17 -11.21 7.07 21.08
N GLN A 18 -10.16 6.68 20.38
CA GLN A 18 -9.25 7.58 19.68
C GLN A 18 -9.99 8.36 18.57
N ILE A 19 -10.81 7.67 17.78
CA ILE A 19 -11.59 8.32 16.72
C ILE A 19 -12.61 9.31 17.30
N ILE A 20 -13.26 8.99 18.41
CA ILE A 20 -14.18 9.92 19.08
C ILE A 20 -13.45 11.18 19.56
N LYS A 21 -12.27 11.05 20.14
CA LYS A 21 -11.45 12.20 20.56
C LYS A 21 -11.03 13.05 19.38
N LEU A 22 -10.48 12.43 18.31
CA LEU A 22 -10.08 13.12 17.09
C LEU A 22 -11.28 13.87 16.46
N LYS A 23 -12.46 13.26 16.41
CA LYS A 23 -13.69 13.94 15.97
C LYS A 23 -13.99 15.17 16.83
N ASN A 24 -13.91 15.03 18.16
CA ASN A 24 -14.24 16.10 19.10
C ASN A 24 -13.23 17.26 19.07
N SER A 25 -12.04 17.04 18.52
CA SER A 25 -11.05 18.12 18.30
C SER A 25 -11.49 19.12 17.23
N GLY A 26 -12.54 18.80 16.45
CA GLY A 26 -12.99 19.63 15.34
C GLY A 26 -12.14 19.56 14.09
N ALA A 27 -11.24 18.57 14.00
CA ALA A 27 -10.38 18.37 12.82
C ALA A 27 -11.22 18.09 11.57
N ASP A 28 -10.90 18.77 10.47
CA ASP A 28 -11.49 18.57 9.14
C ASP A 28 -10.70 17.60 8.28
N THR A 29 -9.51 17.23 8.72
CA THR A 29 -8.58 16.33 8.01
C THR A 29 -8.07 15.27 8.98
N PHE A 30 -8.05 14.02 8.52
CA PHE A 30 -7.62 12.88 9.30
C PHE A 30 -6.49 12.12 8.57
N PHE A 31 -5.31 12.12 9.17
CA PHE A 31 -4.20 11.26 8.75
C PHE A 31 -4.25 9.95 9.53
N ASN A 32 -4.68 8.89 8.86
CA ASN A 32 -4.80 7.54 9.41
C ASN A 32 -3.51 6.74 9.14
N ILE A 33 -2.63 6.67 10.14
CA ILE A 33 -1.33 5.97 10.07
C ILE A 33 -1.41 4.72 10.93
N THR A 34 -2.38 3.87 10.66
CA THR A 34 -2.62 2.64 11.42
C THR A 34 -2.32 1.39 10.60
N THR A 35 -2.08 0.27 11.28
CA THR A 35 -1.96 -1.04 10.63
C THR A 35 -3.32 -1.52 10.11
N PRO A 36 -3.37 -2.48 9.17
CA PRO A 36 -4.59 -2.85 8.43
C PRO A 36 -5.85 -3.08 9.28
N LYS A 37 -5.75 -3.86 10.35
CA LYS A 37 -6.87 -4.11 11.27
C LYS A 37 -7.46 -2.81 11.84
N PHE A 38 -6.59 -1.93 12.30
CA PHE A 38 -6.99 -0.68 12.95
C PHE A 38 -7.39 0.40 11.95
N ALA A 39 -6.85 0.35 10.73
CA ALA A 39 -7.31 1.20 9.63
C ALA A 39 -8.77 0.93 9.29
N ALA A 40 -9.14 -0.34 9.15
CA ALA A 40 -10.54 -0.73 8.92
C ALA A 40 -11.46 -0.27 10.05
N GLN A 41 -11.03 -0.43 11.31
CA GLN A 41 -11.80 0.05 12.46
C GLN A 41 -11.93 1.57 12.49
N ALA A 42 -10.85 2.31 12.21
CA ALA A 42 -10.85 3.77 12.22
C ALA A 42 -11.75 4.36 11.13
N ILE A 43 -11.69 3.82 9.90
CA ILE A 43 -12.58 4.23 8.79
C ILE A 43 -14.04 4.00 9.19
N ARG A 44 -14.36 2.80 9.69
CA ARG A 44 -15.72 2.46 10.15
C ARG A 44 -16.18 3.38 11.26
N ALA A 45 -15.37 3.59 12.30
CA ALA A 45 -15.72 4.43 13.44
C ALA A 45 -15.92 5.89 13.04
N ALA A 46 -15.10 6.44 12.13
CA ALA A 46 -15.29 7.78 11.60
C ALA A 46 -16.66 7.92 10.91
N TYR A 47 -16.99 6.97 10.04
CA TYR A 47 -18.28 6.95 9.34
C TYR A 47 -19.46 6.81 10.32
N ASP A 48 -19.42 5.80 11.20
CA ASP A 48 -20.52 5.45 12.11
C ASP A 48 -20.79 6.56 13.16
N THR A 49 -19.76 7.34 13.51
CA THR A 49 -19.92 8.52 14.38
C THR A 49 -20.40 9.77 13.61
N GLY A 50 -20.55 9.70 12.29
CA GLY A 50 -20.92 10.83 11.44
C GLY A 50 -19.78 11.84 11.22
N TRP A 51 -18.53 11.50 11.57
CA TRP A 51 -17.37 12.34 11.28
C TRP A 51 -16.96 12.16 9.82
N LYS A 52 -16.88 13.27 9.09
CA LYS A 52 -16.60 13.29 7.64
C LYS A 52 -15.36 14.15 7.31
N PRO A 53 -14.20 13.85 7.86
CA PRO A 53 -12.99 14.57 7.52
C PRO A 53 -12.50 14.19 6.12
N LEU A 54 -11.62 14.99 5.54
CA LEU A 54 -10.78 14.53 4.45
C LEU A 54 -9.80 13.48 4.99
N GLN A 55 -9.95 12.22 4.57
CA GLN A 55 -9.13 11.12 5.09
C GLN A 55 -7.95 10.81 4.19
N PHE A 56 -6.76 10.84 4.79
CA PHE A 56 -5.53 10.30 4.21
C PHE A 56 -5.16 9.01 4.94
N LEU A 57 -5.01 7.92 4.20
CA LEU A 57 -4.63 6.61 4.71
C LEU A 57 -3.20 6.28 4.29
N ASN A 58 -2.40 5.69 5.18
CA ASN A 58 -1.08 5.20 4.78
C ASN A 58 -1.20 4.07 3.75
N ASN A 59 -0.21 3.92 2.89
CA ASN A 59 -0.25 2.96 1.78
C ASN A 59 -0.21 1.48 2.22
N VAL A 60 0.26 1.20 3.44
CA VAL A 60 0.30 -0.18 3.98
C VAL A 60 -1.11 -0.73 4.24
N SER A 61 -2.09 0.15 4.45
CA SER A 61 -3.45 -0.22 4.86
C SER A 61 -4.50 -0.03 3.76
N THR A 62 -4.10 -0.15 2.49
CA THR A 62 -4.95 0.19 1.34
C THR A 62 -5.60 -1.01 0.64
N SER A 63 -5.31 -2.23 1.07
CA SER A 63 -5.88 -3.44 0.45
C SER A 63 -7.41 -3.40 0.42
N VAL A 64 -8.00 -3.49 -0.78
CA VAL A 64 -9.46 -3.50 -0.93
C VAL A 64 -10.04 -4.73 -0.23
N GLY A 65 -9.53 -5.92 -0.48
CA GLY A 65 -10.05 -7.16 0.09
C GLY A 65 -9.89 -7.25 1.61
N SER A 66 -8.68 -6.95 2.14
CA SER A 66 -8.37 -7.19 3.55
C SER A 66 -8.54 -5.99 4.48
N VAL A 67 -8.76 -4.78 3.95
CA VAL A 67 -8.93 -3.56 4.76
C VAL A 67 -10.24 -2.84 4.45
N LEU A 68 -10.46 -2.46 3.18
CA LEU A 68 -11.62 -1.63 2.84
C LEU A 68 -12.93 -2.43 2.86
N THR A 69 -12.92 -3.70 2.43
CA THR A 69 -14.09 -4.57 2.55
C THR A 69 -14.51 -4.78 4.01
N PRO A 70 -13.62 -5.15 4.95
CA PRO A 70 -13.97 -5.17 6.37
C PRO A 70 -14.37 -3.82 6.97
N ALA A 71 -13.83 -2.71 6.46
CA ALA A 71 -14.24 -1.36 6.91
C ALA A 71 -15.67 -1.01 6.46
N GLY A 72 -16.09 -1.51 5.30
CA GLY A 72 -17.25 -1.14 4.52
C GLY A 72 -16.83 -0.31 3.32
N LEU A 73 -17.10 -0.81 2.11
CA LEU A 73 -16.67 -0.13 0.88
C LEU A 73 -17.32 1.25 0.73
N ASP A 74 -18.59 1.35 1.08
CA ASP A 74 -19.36 2.60 1.13
C ASP A 74 -18.77 3.59 2.14
N LYS A 75 -18.34 3.11 3.30
CA LYS A 75 -17.73 3.89 4.38
C LYS A 75 -16.32 4.38 4.03
N SER A 76 -15.65 3.67 3.14
CA SER A 76 -14.29 3.96 2.67
C SER A 76 -14.26 4.92 1.49
N LYS A 77 -15.41 5.23 0.88
CA LYS A 77 -15.49 6.10 -0.29
C LYS A 77 -14.92 7.49 -0.01
N GLY A 78 -14.02 7.93 -0.88
CA GLY A 78 -13.38 9.25 -0.77
C GLY A 78 -12.03 9.24 -0.02
N VAL A 79 -11.66 8.14 0.63
CA VAL A 79 -10.34 7.99 1.27
C VAL A 79 -9.25 8.17 0.22
N ILE A 80 -8.21 8.92 0.56
CA ILE A 80 -7.04 9.21 -0.28
C ILE A 80 -5.83 8.49 0.30
N THR A 81 -4.98 8.00 -0.57
CA THR A 81 -3.68 7.41 -0.22
C THR A 81 -2.67 7.64 -1.32
N THR A 82 -1.45 7.17 -1.10
CA THR A 82 -0.43 7.03 -2.14
C THR A 82 -0.31 5.58 -2.59
N ALA A 83 0.14 5.37 -3.81
CA ALA A 83 0.43 4.06 -4.37
C ALA A 83 1.74 4.07 -5.14
N TYR A 84 2.44 2.95 -5.09
CA TYR A 84 3.57 2.62 -5.95
C TYR A 84 3.34 1.29 -6.70
N LEU A 85 2.29 0.55 -6.33
CA LEU A 85 1.88 -0.71 -6.96
C LEU A 85 0.56 -0.53 -7.70
N LYS A 86 0.38 -1.29 -8.78
CA LYS A 86 -0.90 -1.45 -9.48
C LYS A 86 -1.88 -2.18 -8.56
N ASP A 87 -3.14 -1.77 -8.53
CA ASP A 87 -4.19 -2.45 -7.76
C ASP A 87 -4.97 -3.41 -8.67
N ALA A 88 -5.10 -4.68 -8.24
CA ALA A 88 -5.77 -5.71 -9.03
C ALA A 88 -7.29 -5.49 -9.15
N THR A 89 -7.87 -4.60 -8.36
CA THR A 89 -9.30 -4.26 -8.46
C THR A 89 -9.58 -3.13 -9.46
N ASP A 90 -8.53 -2.47 -9.96
CA ASP A 90 -8.68 -1.37 -10.91
C ASP A 90 -8.60 -1.87 -12.35
N SER A 91 -9.73 -1.81 -13.05
CA SER A 91 -9.90 -2.30 -14.43
C SER A 91 -8.97 -1.64 -15.45
N GLN A 92 -8.34 -0.49 -15.14
CA GLN A 92 -7.34 0.08 -16.03
C GLN A 92 -6.16 -0.87 -16.29
N TRP A 93 -5.90 -1.80 -15.37
CA TRP A 93 -4.82 -2.78 -15.45
C TRP A 93 -5.23 -4.13 -16.05
N ASP A 94 -6.49 -4.35 -16.43
CA ASP A 94 -6.97 -5.63 -16.97
C ASP A 94 -6.21 -6.09 -18.22
N ASN A 95 -5.77 -5.12 -19.03
CA ASN A 95 -4.99 -5.38 -20.24
C ASN A 95 -3.47 -5.23 -20.07
N ASP A 96 -3.00 -4.88 -18.87
CA ASP A 96 -1.58 -4.76 -18.55
C ASP A 96 -0.90 -6.15 -18.56
N ALA A 97 0.27 -6.23 -19.19
CA ALA A 97 0.98 -7.50 -19.36
C ALA A 97 1.43 -8.10 -18.03
N ASP A 98 1.93 -7.26 -17.10
CA ASP A 98 2.38 -7.71 -15.78
C ASP A 98 1.21 -8.19 -14.92
N MET A 99 0.06 -7.49 -15.00
CA MET A 99 -1.14 -7.88 -14.29
C MET A 99 -1.70 -9.22 -14.81
N LYS A 100 -1.70 -9.43 -16.13
CA LYS A 100 -2.07 -10.73 -16.73
C LYS A 100 -1.15 -11.85 -16.29
N ALA A 101 0.17 -11.60 -16.29
CA ALA A 101 1.17 -12.58 -15.85
C ALA A 101 1.00 -12.92 -14.36
N TRP A 102 0.79 -11.92 -13.51
CA TRP A 102 0.52 -12.13 -12.10
C TRP A 102 -0.78 -12.90 -11.85
N ASN A 103 -1.86 -12.58 -12.57
CA ASN A 103 -3.12 -13.31 -12.46
C ASN A 103 -2.96 -14.80 -12.81
N ALA A 104 -2.25 -15.10 -13.90
CA ALA A 104 -1.98 -16.48 -14.31
C ALA A 104 -1.09 -17.21 -13.28
N TRP A 105 -0.13 -16.50 -12.69
CA TRP A 105 0.71 -17.03 -11.63
C TRP A 105 -0.12 -17.35 -10.37
N MET A 106 -1.00 -16.44 -9.96
CA MET A 106 -1.90 -16.66 -8.82
C MET A 106 -2.81 -17.87 -9.03
N ASP A 107 -3.43 -17.98 -10.20
CA ASP A 107 -4.30 -19.11 -10.54
C ASP A 107 -3.57 -20.46 -10.49
N LYS A 108 -2.29 -20.46 -10.87
CA LYS A 108 -1.47 -21.67 -10.88
C LYS A 108 -0.94 -22.06 -9.49
N TYR A 109 -0.45 -21.09 -8.71
CA TYR A 109 0.32 -21.36 -7.49
C TYR A 109 -0.42 -21.05 -6.20
N ASN A 110 -1.49 -20.24 -6.27
CA ASN A 110 -2.33 -19.89 -5.13
C ASN A 110 -3.82 -19.88 -5.51
N PRO A 111 -4.34 -21.02 -6.02
CA PRO A 111 -5.73 -21.09 -6.48
C PRO A 111 -6.70 -20.82 -5.33
N GLY A 112 -7.74 -20.02 -5.60
CA GLY A 112 -8.76 -19.66 -4.62
C GLY A 112 -8.38 -18.50 -3.70
N ALA A 113 -7.18 -17.90 -3.84
CA ALA A 113 -6.82 -16.69 -3.11
C ALA A 113 -7.65 -15.48 -3.59
N ASP A 114 -8.05 -14.64 -2.64
CA ASP A 114 -8.72 -13.37 -2.94
C ASP A 114 -7.73 -12.39 -3.59
N LYS A 115 -7.82 -12.23 -4.91
CA LYS A 115 -6.96 -11.31 -5.68
C LYS A 115 -7.17 -9.83 -5.35
N ALA A 116 -8.28 -9.46 -4.69
CA ALA A 116 -8.49 -8.11 -4.18
C ALA A 116 -7.62 -7.80 -2.95
N ASN A 117 -6.95 -8.82 -2.40
CA ASN A 117 -5.97 -8.62 -1.33
C ASN A 117 -4.63 -8.13 -1.90
N GLY A 118 -4.39 -6.82 -1.84
CA GLY A 118 -3.19 -6.16 -2.38
C GLY A 118 -1.86 -6.66 -1.80
N PHE A 119 -1.87 -7.37 -0.68
CA PHE A 119 -0.65 -7.96 -0.12
C PHE A 119 -0.05 -9.06 -1.00
N TYR A 120 -0.84 -9.72 -1.84
CA TYR A 120 -0.30 -10.68 -2.81
C TYR A 120 0.52 -10.00 -3.91
N ILE A 121 0.08 -8.82 -4.38
CA ILE A 121 0.86 -8.02 -5.34
C ILE A 121 2.18 -7.57 -4.70
N TYR A 122 2.12 -7.06 -3.47
CA TYR A 122 3.33 -6.68 -2.73
C TYR A 122 4.31 -7.85 -2.58
N GLY A 123 3.82 -9.00 -2.11
CA GLY A 123 4.64 -10.20 -1.94
C GLY A 123 5.29 -10.68 -3.25
N TYR A 124 4.55 -10.63 -4.35
CA TYR A 124 5.06 -10.98 -5.67
C TYR A 124 6.18 -10.03 -6.13
N ALA A 125 5.95 -8.71 -5.99
CA ALA A 125 6.95 -7.70 -6.36
C ALA A 125 8.23 -7.81 -5.50
N ALA A 126 8.08 -8.05 -4.19
CA ALA A 126 9.20 -8.26 -3.27
C ALA A 126 9.99 -9.52 -3.62
N ALA A 127 9.31 -10.64 -3.89
CA ALA A 127 9.94 -11.89 -4.31
C ALA A 127 10.65 -11.75 -5.66
N TYR A 128 10.05 -11.04 -6.62
CA TYR A 128 10.69 -10.73 -7.89
C TYR A 128 11.97 -9.92 -7.67
N THR A 129 11.93 -8.87 -6.85
CA THR A 129 13.10 -8.04 -6.53
C THR A 129 14.21 -8.89 -5.93
N MET A 130 13.90 -9.75 -4.95
CA MET A 130 14.89 -10.66 -4.36
C MET A 130 15.46 -11.63 -5.38
N THR A 131 14.64 -12.14 -6.30
CA THR A 131 15.10 -13.00 -7.40
C THR A 131 16.13 -12.28 -8.28
N GLN A 132 15.92 -10.98 -8.58
CA GLN A 132 16.90 -10.19 -9.34
C GLN A 132 18.20 -9.97 -8.56
N VAL A 133 18.11 -9.75 -7.26
CA VAL A 133 19.29 -9.65 -6.38
C VAL A 133 20.09 -10.93 -6.42
N LEU A 134 19.46 -12.10 -6.27
CA LEU A 134 20.14 -13.40 -6.31
C LEU A 134 20.73 -13.70 -7.67
N LYS A 135 20.03 -13.40 -8.76
CA LYS A 135 20.56 -13.55 -10.13
C LYS A 135 21.82 -12.70 -10.36
N ARG A 136 21.83 -11.46 -9.87
CA ARG A 136 22.98 -10.56 -9.96
C ARG A 136 24.15 -10.99 -9.07
N ALA A 137 23.85 -11.62 -7.92
CA ALA A 137 24.88 -12.17 -7.02
C ALA A 137 25.59 -13.38 -7.61
N GLY A 138 24.99 -14.09 -8.59
CA GLY A 138 25.56 -15.28 -9.22
C GLY A 138 25.82 -16.37 -8.18
N ASP A 139 26.98 -17.02 -8.29
CA ASP A 139 27.36 -18.13 -7.40
C ASP A 139 27.85 -17.66 -6.01
N ASN A 140 28.09 -16.34 -5.82
CA ASN A 140 28.53 -15.81 -4.54
C ASN A 140 27.33 -15.44 -3.67
N LEU A 141 26.73 -16.42 -3.02
CA LEU A 141 25.57 -16.24 -2.15
C LEU A 141 25.94 -15.98 -0.68
N THR A 142 27.16 -15.48 -0.42
CA THR A 142 27.52 -15.02 0.93
C THR A 142 26.64 -13.84 1.34
N ARG A 143 26.27 -13.75 2.64
CA ARG A 143 25.48 -12.64 3.17
C ARG A 143 26.05 -11.27 2.75
N LYS A 144 27.38 -11.12 2.86
CA LYS A 144 28.05 -9.87 2.51
C LYS A 144 27.82 -9.49 1.05
N HIS A 145 27.92 -10.44 0.13
CA HIS A 145 27.77 -10.16 -1.30
C HIS A 145 26.30 -9.93 -1.69
N VAL A 146 25.38 -10.72 -1.17
CA VAL A 146 23.93 -10.51 -1.39
C VAL A 146 23.50 -9.13 -0.88
N MET A 147 23.95 -8.72 0.32
CA MET A 147 23.68 -7.38 0.85
C MET A 147 24.34 -6.29 0.01
N TYR A 148 25.54 -6.51 -0.50
CA TYR A 148 26.18 -5.58 -1.43
C TYR A 148 25.33 -5.38 -2.69
N VAL A 149 24.87 -6.45 -3.32
CA VAL A 149 24.01 -6.38 -4.52
C VAL A 149 22.69 -5.71 -4.19
N ALA A 150 22.05 -6.07 -3.07
CA ALA A 150 20.78 -5.49 -2.66
C ALA A 150 20.86 -3.99 -2.37
N SER A 151 22.02 -3.50 -1.91
CA SER A 151 22.27 -2.08 -1.66
C SER A 151 22.81 -1.31 -2.86
N HIS A 152 22.78 -1.88 -4.06
CA HIS A 152 23.27 -1.26 -5.31
C HIS A 152 22.29 -1.52 -6.45
N LEU A 153 21.00 -1.49 -6.17
CA LEU A 153 19.97 -1.56 -7.21
C LEU A 153 19.83 -0.17 -7.86
N ASN A 154 19.84 -0.14 -9.18
CA ASN A 154 19.72 1.08 -9.94
C ASN A 154 18.66 0.90 -11.02
N HIS A 155 17.59 1.67 -10.94
CA HIS A 155 16.43 1.67 -11.85
C HIS A 155 15.93 0.26 -12.17
N LEU A 156 15.85 -0.60 -11.14
CA LEU A 156 15.36 -1.96 -11.32
C LEU A 156 13.85 -1.90 -11.61
N LYS A 157 13.48 -2.30 -12.81
CA LYS A 157 12.08 -2.47 -13.22
C LYS A 157 11.53 -3.73 -12.56
N VAL A 158 10.49 -3.54 -11.76
CA VAL A 158 9.80 -4.64 -11.07
C VAL A 158 8.36 -4.70 -11.58
N PRO A 159 7.87 -5.87 -11.98
CA PRO A 159 6.47 -6.02 -12.41
C PRO A 159 5.50 -5.50 -11.35
N LEU A 160 4.38 -4.97 -11.81
CA LEU A 160 3.30 -4.43 -10.97
C LEU A 160 3.61 -3.13 -10.24
N LEU A 161 4.81 -2.55 -10.37
CA LEU A 161 5.01 -1.16 -10.00
C LEU A 161 4.26 -0.22 -10.96
N LEU A 162 3.85 0.93 -10.45
CA LEU A 162 3.25 1.96 -11.29
C LEU A 162 4.26 2.49 -12.33
N PRO A 163 3.80 2.91 -13.51
CA PRO A 163 4.67 3.55 -14.49
C PRO A 163 5.42 4.75 -13.88
N GLY A 164 6.73 4.77 -14.05
CA GLY A 164 7.60 5.80 -13.48
C GLY A 164 8.09 5.53 -12.05
N VAL A 165 7.75 4.39 -11.49
CA VAL A 165 8.27 3.91 -10.21
C VAL A 165 9.25 2.78 -10.45
N ASP A 166 10.45 2.91 -9.91
CA ASP A 166 11.53 1.93 -9.99
C ASP A 166 12.00 1.55 -8.59
N VAL A 167 12.76 0.49 -8.49
CA VAL A 167 13.46 0.11 -7.26
C VAL A 167 14.90 0.58 -7.35
N ASP A 168 15.26 1.48 -6.45
CA ASP A 168 16.60 2.05 -6.32
C ASP A 168 17.12 1.90 -4.89
N THR A 169 18.40 1.55 -4.73
CA THR A 169 19.06 1.50 -3.43
C THR A 169 20.51 1.97 -3.55
N SER A 170 21.05 2.47 -2.44
CA SER A 170 22.48 2.79 -2.34
C SER A 170 23.04 2.35 -0.98
N PRO A 171 24.36 2.35 -0.78
CA PRO A 171 24.96 2.03 0.52
C PRO A 171 24.51 2.94 1.68
N THR A 172 23.94 4.09 1.38
CA THR A 172 23.44 5.06 2.37
C THR A 172 21.93 5.27 2.32
N ASP A 173 21.25 4.65 1.34
CA ASP A 173 19.81 4.72 1.19
C ASP A 173 19.22 3.35 0.89
N PHE A 174 18.52 2.80 1.87
CA PHE A 174 17.87 1.49 1.82
C PHE A 174 16.35 1.60 1.61
N ALA A 175 15.81 2.78 1.28
CA ALA A 175 14.42 2.97 0.92
C ALA A 175 14.23 2.69 -0.59
N PRO A 176 13.80 1.48 -0.99
CA PRO A 176 13.86 1.05 -2.39
C PRO A 176 12.80 1.71 -3.27
N ILE A 177 11.73 2.22 -2.68
CA ILE A 177 10.64 2.93 -3.36
C ILE A 177 10.64 4.37 -2.86
N GLN A 178 10.86 5.29 -3.78
CA GLN A 178 10.95 6.73 -3.47
C GLN A 178 9.88 7.55 -4.18
N CYS A 179 9.24 6.98 -5.20
CA CYS A 179 8.20 7.65 -5.97
C CYS A 179 6.84 7.00 -5.72
N GLU A 180 5.82 7.83 -5.55
CA GLU A 180 4.45 7.38 -5.33
C GLU A 180 3.48 8.28 -6.11
N GLN A 181 2.28 7.80 -6.36
CA GLN A 181 1.20 8.56 -6.98
C GLN A 181 -0.04 8.54 -6.09
N LEU A 182 -0.77 9.65 -6.03
CA LEU A 182 -2.01 9.73 -5.27
C LEU A 182 -3.10 8.89 -5.92
N GLN A 183 -3.92 8.28 -5.08
CA GLN A 183 -5.15 7.60 -5.48
C GLN A 183 -6.28 7.86 -4.48
N ARG A 184 -7.53 7.77 -4.98
CA ARG A 184 -8.75 7.93 -4.18
C ARG A 184 -9.65 6.74 -4.38
N PHE A 185 -10.21 6.24 -3.29
CA PHE A 185 -11.18 5.15 -3.34
C PHE A 185 -12.56 5.66 -3.78
N ASP A 186 -13.12 5.06 -4.84
CA ASP A 186 -14.42 5.48 -5.40
C ASP A 186 -15.63 4.74 -4.79
N GLY A 187 -15.38 3.77 -3.92
CA GLY A 187 -16.36 2.88 -3.31
C GLY A 187 -16.31 1.45 -3.87
N GLN A 188 -15.51 1.21 -4.91
CA GLN A 188 -15.29 -0.11 -5.52
C GLN A 188 -13.81 -0.41 -5.72
N THR A 189 -13.06 0.57 -6.21
CA THR A 189 -11.64 0.43 -6.52
C THR A 189 -10.89 1.75 -6.29
N TRP A 190 -9.58 1.66 -6.30
CA TRP A 190 -8.72 2.83 -6.26
C TRP A 190 -8.62 3.49 -7.63
N LYS A 191 -8.72 4.82 -7.67
CA LYS A 191 -8.54 5.63 -8.88
C LYS A 191 -7.35 6.54 -8.71
N ILE A 192 -6.33 6.33 -9.53
CA ILE A 192 -5.12 7.14 -9.57
C ILE A 192 -5.44 8.54 -10.07
N PHE A 193 -4.82 9.55 -9.48
CA PHE A 193 -4.90 10.93 -9.93
C PHE A 193 -3.59 11.69 -9.67
N GLY A 194 -3.46 12.85 -10.29
CA GLY A 194 -2.24 13.66 -10.19
C GLY A 194 -1.06 13.06 -10.96
N LYS A 195 0.13 13.47 -10.60
CA LYS A 195 1.39 12.98 -11.17
C LYS A 195 2.13 12.13 -10.15
N VAL A 196 3.04 11.28 -10.62
CA VAL A 196 4.02 10.63 -9.74
C VAL A 196 4.84 11.71 -9.03
N VAL A 197 4.98 11.55 -7.73
CA VAL A 197 5.76 12.44 -6.85
C VAL A 197 6.95 11.66 -6.34
N CYS A 198 8.14 12.21 -6.57
CA CYS A 198 9.40 11.69 -6.06
C CYS A 198 10.03 12.73 -5.12
N PRO A 199 10.82 12.32 -4.11
CA PRO A 199 11.61 13.25 -3.32
C PRO A 199 12.58 14.02 -4.24
N LYS A 200 12.87 15.25 -3.84
CA LYS A 200 13.86 16.11 -4.53
C LYS A 200 15.26 15.74 -4.11
#